data_287e6817f60a8466ff966da1efa84c00
#
_entry.id   287e6817f60a8466ff966da1efa84c00
#
_cell.length_a   1.000
_cell.length_b   1.000
_cell.length_c   1.000
_cell.angle_alpha   90.00
_cell.angle_beta   90.00
_cell.angle_gamma   90.00
#
_symmetry.space_group_name_H-M   'P 1'
#
loop_
_entity.id
_entity.type
_entity.pdbx_description
1 polymer ?
#
loop_
_entity_poly.entity_id
_entity_poly.type
_entity_poly.pdbx_seq_one_letter_code
_entity_poly.pdbx_strand_id
1 'polypeptide(L)'
;MANAKYIIHAVGPIWQDGHHHEPQKLYDAYQSSLKLAVDHECSSIAFPLISAGIYGYPLEGAWRKAIQACRDFLQKNPETEIDIVFTVLDDKAMHTGRQVLHDQIGDTLKVNDRTVSAVYFHLPEEPDGYLSNWYRAEFDLDGIHFTSTEQYIMYRKCTLLGDRTSAIAVLATDDPEEQQTIGHNAQGYIGNLWAGSRQVIAVKGLMAKFSQNEDLKQQLLSIGDSWLVECAGSDKVWACGIRLADDKRRDTANWTGTNILGFALMQVRERLKNGE
;
A
#
# COMPACT_ATOMS: atom_id res chain seq x y z
N MET A 1 2.51 -35.16 -8.52
CA MET A 1 3.28 -35.05 -7.26
C MET A 1 3.84 -33.65 -7.21
N ALA A 2 3.71 -32.94 -6.09
CA ALA A 2 4.35 -31.65 -5.93
C ALA A 2 5.87 -31.82 -6.06
N ASN A 3 6.52 -30.99 -6.89
CA ASN A 3 7.98 -31.02 -7.08
C ASN A 3 8.68 -30.33 -5.88
N ALA A 4 8.36 -30.75 -4.65
CA ALA A 4 9.07 -30.25 -3.47
C ALA A 4 10.42 -30.94 -3.34
N LYS A 5 11.48 -30.15 -3.17
CA LYS A 5 12.86 -30.67 -2.98
C LYS A 5 13.03 -31.34 -1.62
N TYR A 6 12.35 -30.80 -0.60
CA TYR A 6 12.39 -31.27 0.78
C TYR A 6 10.99 -31.36 1.38
N ILE A 7 10.84 -32.22 2.38
CA ILE A 7 9.64 -32.30 3.24
C ILE A 7 10.11 -32.07 4.67
N ILE A 8 9.53 -31.07 5.34
CA ILE A 8 9.81 -30.73 6.74
C ILE A 8 8.68 -31.29 7.60
N HIS A 9 9.00 -32.13 8.55
CA HIS A 9 8.05 -32.62 9.55
C HIS A 9 7.94 -31.66 10.73
N ALA A 10 6.92 -30.79 10.70
CA ALA A 10 6.63 -29.83 11.77
C ALA A 10 5.52 -30.39 12.68
N VAL A 11 5.80 -30.50 13.99
CA VAL A 11 4.83 -30.98 14.97
C VAL A 11 4.28 -29.79 15.74
N GLY A 12 3.02 -29.47 15.50
CA GLY A 12 2.30 -28.46 16.27
C GLY A 12 1.62 -29.05 17.53
N PRO A 13 1.18 -28.21 18.48
CA PRO A 13 0.50 -28.65 19.70
C PRO A 13 -0.93 -29.10 19.42
N ILE A 14 -1.43 -30.02 20.24
CA ILE A 14 -2.86 -30.26 20.42
C ILE A 14 -3.39 -29.13 21.30
N TRP A 15 -4.45 -28.46 20.86
CA TRP A 15 -5.07 -27.39 21.63
C TRP A 15 -5.82 -27.94 22.83
N GLN A 16 -5.64 -27.32 23.98
CA GLN A 16 -6.42 -27.58 25.20
C GLN A 16 -7.18 -26.31 25.60
N ASP A 17 -6.50 -25.32 26.14
CA ASP A 17 -7.13 -24.08 26.59
C ASP A 17 -6.21 -22.82 26.39
N GLY A 18 -5.03 -23.00 25.81
CA GLY A 18 -4.04 -21.93 25.57
C GLY A 18 -3.08 -21.69 26.73
N HIS A 19 -3.19 -22.41 27.84
CA HIS A 19 -2.37 -22.25 29.04
C HIS A 19 -1.25 -23.30 29.19
N HIS A 20 -1.17 -24.25 28.23
CA HIS A 20 -0.17 -25.33 28.24
C HIS A 20 0.99 -25.06 27.26
N HIS A 21 1.33 -23.79 27.08
CA HIS A 21 2.35 -23.29 26.14
C HIS A 21 2.05 -23.57 24.66
N GLU A 22 0.79 -23.87 24.30
CA GLU A 22 0.41 -24.17 22.92
C GLU A 22 0.73 -23.01 21.95
N PRO A 23 0.50 -21.72 22.32
CA PRO A 23 0.88 -20.60 21.46
C PRO A 23 2.38 -20.54 21.17
N GLN A 24 3.21 -20.82 22.18
CA GLN A 24 4.65 -20.83 22.00
C GLN A 24 5.12 -22.02 21.16
N LYS A 25 4.61 -23.21 21.46
CA LYS A 25 4.93 -24.44 20.70
C LYS A 25 4.56 -24.30 19.21
N LEU A 26 3.42 -23.67 18.91
CA LEU A 26 3.00 -23.41 17.54
C LEU A 26 3.94 -22.40 16.85
N TYR A 27 4.28 -21.33 17.54
CA TYR A 27 5.24 -20.33 17.06
C TYR A 27 6.60 -20.98 16.74
N ASP A 28 7.13 -21.80 17.67
CA ASP A 28 8.42 -22.48 17.52
C ASP A 28 8.43 -23.48 16.35
N ALA A 29 7.29 -24.15 16.08
CA ALA A 29 7.16 -25.04 14.94
C ALA A 29 7.34 -24.31 13.60
N TYR A 30 6.76 -23.11 13.44
CA TYR A 30 6.98 -22.27 12.26
C TYR A 30 8.42 -21.75 12.19
N GLN A 31 8.96 -21.22 13.28
CA GLN A 31 10.34 -20.69 13.33
C GLN A 31 11.36 -21.76 12.96
N SER A 32 11.23 -22.96 13.53
CA SER A 32 12.14 -24.08 13.25
C SER A 32 12.06 -24.54 11.79
N SER A 33 10.85 -24.56 11.23
CA SER A 33 10.64 -24.92 9.82
C SER A 33 11.25 -23.91 8.87
N LEU A 34 11.06 -22.60 9.13
CA LEU A 34 11.68 -21.53 8.34
C LEU A 34 13.20 -21.57 8.41
N LYS A 35 13.75 -21.79 9.62
CA LYS A 35 15.18 -21.96 9.78
C LYS A 35 15.73 -23.12 8.94
N LEU A 36 15.08 -24.28 8.99
CA LEU A 36 15.49 -25.45 8.18
C LEU A 36 15.40 -25.16 6.68
N ALA A 37 14.36 -24.45 6.24
CA ALA A 37 14.23 -24.09 4.83
C ALA A 37 15.41 -23.20 4.36
N VAL A 38 15.79 -22.21 5.18
CA VAL A 38 16.93 -21.33 4.88
C VAL A 38 18.25 -22.09 4.95
N ASP A 39 18.46 -22.92 5.98
CA ASP A 39 19.66 -23.74 6.13
C ASP A 39 19.87 -24.70 4.92
N HIS A 40 18.78 -25.05 4.22
CA HIS A 40 18.79 -25.87 3.01
C HIS A 40 18.67 -25.05 1.70
N GLU A 41 18.89 -23.74 1.75
CA GLU A 41 18.88 -22.84 0.59
C GLU A 41 17.56 -22.93 -0.22
N CYS A 42 16.43 -23.10 0.46
CA CYS A 42 15.12 -23.09 -0.18
C CYS A 42 14.69 -21.65 -0.49
N SER A 43 14.27 -21.40 -1.74
CA SER A 43 13.67 -20.11 -2.15
C SER A 43 12.18 -20.00 -1.79
N SER A 44 11.55 -21.11 -1.38
CA SER A 44 10.14 -21.12 -0.97
C SER A 44 9.84 -22.22 0.04
N ILE A 45 8.83 -21.98 0.88
CA ILE A 45 8.27 -22.95 1.81
C ILE A 45 6.74 -22.89 1.79
N ALA A 46 6.07 -24.05 1.75
CA ALA A 46 4.63 -24.14 1.86
C ALA A 46 4.22 -24.77 3.17
N PHE A 47 3.32 -24.10 3.89
CA PHE A 47 2.75 -24.57 5.15
C PHE A 47 1.26 -24.90 5.02
N PRO A 48 0.77 -25.99 5.58
CA PRO A 48 -0.62 -26.04 6.02
C PRO A 48 -0.80 -25.12 7.24
N LEU A 49 -2.04 -24.82 7.62
CA LEU A 49 -2.25 -24.15 8.90
C LEU A 49 -2.09 -25.15 10.06
N ILE A 50 -0.87 -25.16 10.61
CA ILE A 50 -0.45 -26.15 11.63
C ILE A 50 -1.40 -26.11 12.83
N SER A 51 -1.78 -27.27 13.33
CA SER A 51 -2.68 -27.48 14.49
C SER A 51 -4.14 -27.04 14.32
N ALA A 52 -4.54 -26.36 13.25
CA ALA A 52 -5.89 -25.83 13.06
C ALA A 52 -6.93 -26.87 12.61
N GLY A 53 -6.49 -28.09 12.27
CA GLY A 53 -7.34 -29.20 11.91
C GLY A 53 -7.72 -30.06 13.12
N ILE A 54 -7.38 -31.36 13.09
CA ILE A 54 -7.69 -32.36 14.12
C ILE A 54 -7.18 -31.96 15.51
N TYR A 55 -6.10 -31.18 15.60
CA TYR A 55 -5.53 -30.71 16.87
C TYR A 55 -6.34 -29.56 17.50
N GLY A 56 -7.38 -29.07 16.83
CA GLY A 56 -8.39 -28.18 17.38
C GLY A 56 -7.92 -26.78 17.77
N TYR A 57 -6.75 -26.34 17.32
CA TYR A 57 -6.29 -24.98 17.62
C TYR A 57 -7.27 -23.97 16.98
N PRO A 58 -7.75 -22.93 17.74
CA PRO A 58 -8.68 -21.94 17.21
C PRO A 58 -8.14 -21.28 15.93
N LEU A 59 -8.95 -21.25 14.88
CA LEU A 59 -8.54 -20.88 13.52
C LEU A 59 -7.86 -19.50 13.47
N GLU A 60 -8.48 -18.49 14.07
CA GLU A 60 -7.90 -17.13 14.14
C GLU A 60 -6.60 -17.11 14.94
N GLY A 61 -6.56 -17.79 16.09
CA GLY A 61 -5.35 -17.88 16.91
C GLY A 61 -4.20 -18.58 16.19
N ALA A 62 -4.49 -19.64 15.42
CA ALA A 62 -3.50 -20.33 14.59
C ALA A 62 -2.92 -19.40 13.53
N TRP A 63 -3.76 -18.64 12.82
CA TRP A 63 -3.33 -17.64 11.85
C TRP A 63 -2.47 -16.52 12.49
N ARG A 64 -2.92 -15.98 13.64
CA ARG A 64 -2.17 -14.95 14.36
C ARG A 64 -0.76 -15.41 14.71
N LYS A 65 -0.61 -16.66 15.18
CA LYS A 65 0.71 -17.22 15.51
C LYS A 65 1.55 -17.54 14.30
N ALA A 66 0.96 -18.08 13.24
CA ALA A 66 1.65 -18.39 11.99
C ALA A 66 2.23 -17.12 11.35
N ILE A 67 1.41 -16.08 11.18
CA ILE A 67 1.83 -14.81 10.58
C ILE A 67 2.86 -14.10 11.47
N GLN A 68 2.65 -14.08 12.80
CA GLN A 68 3.62 -13.53 13.75
C GLN A 68 4.97 -14.23 13.61
N ALA A 69 5.00 -15.55 13.59
CA ALA A 69 6.25 -16.31 13.49
C ALA A 69 6.98 -16.01 12.17
N CYS A 70 6.28 -15.98 11.05
CA CYS A 70 6.86 -15.67 9.75
C CYS A 70 7.44 -14.24 9.71
N ARG A 71 6.68 -13.25 10.18
CA ARG A 71 7.13 -11.86 10.25
C ARG A 71 8.38 -11.70 11.13
N ASP A 72 8.34 -12.26 12.34
CA ASP A 72 9.45 -12.14 13.30
C ASP A 72 10.71 -12.85 12.78
N PHE A 73 10.55 -13.94 11.99
CA PHE A 73 11.66 -14.61 11.33
C PHE A 73 12.30 -13.73 10.25
N LEU A 74 11.50 -13.14 9.36
CA LEU A 74 11.98 -12.27 8.29
C LEU A 74 12.64 -11.00 8.85
N GLN A 75 12.08 -10.41 9.91
CA GLN A 75 12.68 -9.24 10.58
C GLN A 75 14.06 -9.54 11.20
N LYS A 76 14.24 -10.76 11.72
CA LYS A 76 15.55 -11.20 12.28
C LYS A 76 16.56 -11.60 11.21
N ASN A 77 16.10 -11.89 10.00
CA ASN A 77 16.92 -12.37 8.89
C ASN A 77 16.65 -11.52 7.64
N PRO A 78 16.98 -10.21 7.62
CA PRO A 78 16.59 -9.28 6.57
C PRO A 78 17.19 -9.60 5.20
N GLU A 79 18.30 -10.33 5.16
CA GLU A 79 18.94 -10.76 3.90
C GLU A 79 18.33 -12.04 3.31
N THR A 80 17.31 -12.61 3.98
CA THR A 80 16.68 -13.85 3.52
C THR A 80 15.57 -13.53 2.53
N GLU A 81 15.71 -14.00 1.31
CA GLU A 81 14.64 -14.01 0.29
C GLU A 81 13.99 -15.40 0.24
N ILE A 82 12.79 -15.54 0.82
CA ILE A 82 12.04 -16.80 0.83
C ILE A 82 10.53 -16.53 0.66
N ASP A 83 9.92 -17.21 -0.30
CA ASP A 83 8.47 -17.17 -0.48
C ASP A 83 7.78 -18.10 0.53
N ILE A 84 6.89 -17.54 1.36
CA ILE A 84 6.12 -18.29 2.35
C ILE A 84 4.69 -18.44 1.87
N VAL A 85 4.27 -19.67 1.60
CA VAL A 85 2.95 -20.00 1.07
C VAL A 85 2.13 -20.74 2.11
N PHE A 86 0.92 -20.29 2.40
CA PHE A 86 -0.05 -21.04 3.22
C PHE A 86 -1.06 -21.76 2.32
N THR A 87 -1.19 -23.07 2.52
CA THR A 87 -2.21 -23.89 1.84
C THR A 87 -3.33 -24.21 2.81
N VAL A 88 -4.56 -23.88 2.45
CA VAL A 88 -5.76 -24.10 3.28
C VAL A 88 -6.84 -24.86 2.48
N LEU A 89 -7.71 -25.56 3.19
CA LEU A 89 -8.66 -26.50 2.58
C LEU A 89 -10.01 -25.87 2.25
N ASP A 90 -10.34 -24.71 2.86
CA ASP A 90 -11.66 -24.10 2.71
C ASP A 90 -11.59 -22.55 2.71
N ASP A 91 -12.68 -21.96 2.21
CA ASP A 91 -12.80 -20.50 2.07
C ASP A 91 -12.85 -19.77 3.42
N LYS A 92 -13.36 -20.41 4.48
CA LYS A 92 -13.39 -19.84 5.83
C LYS A 92 -11.98 -19.65 6.35
N ALA A 93 -11.12 -20.67 6.22
CA ALA A 93 -9.73 -20.59 6.62
C ALA A 93 -8.97 -19.52 5.81
N MET A 94 -9.22 -19.43 4.50
CA MET A 94 -8.66 -18.42 3.63
C MET A 94 -9.10 -17.00 4.04
N HIS A 95 -10.39 -16.79 4.25
CA HIS A 95 -10.94 -15.49 4.66
C HIS A 95 -10.37 -15.05 6.01
N THR A 96 -10.37 -15.94 7.00
CA THR A 96 -9.81 -15.66 8.33
C THR A 96 -8.32 -15.29 8.23
N GLY A 97 -7.56 -16.02 7.42
CA GLY A 97 -6.14 -15.75 7.22
C GLY A 97 -5.87 -14.37 6.62
N ARG A 98 -6.64 -13.98 5.61
CA ARG A 98 -6.57 -12.64 5.01
C ARG A 98 -6.90 -11.54 6.00
N GLN A 99 -7.94 -11.73 6.83
CA GLN A 99 -8.32 -10.77 7.86
C GLN A 99 -7.22 -10.61 8.90
N VAL A 100 -6.66 -11.71 9.41
CA VAL A 100 -5.57 -11.67 10.39
C VAL A 100 -4.30 -11.05 9.79
N LEU A 101 -4.00 -11.32 8.52
CA LEU A 101 -2.87 -10.71 7.83
C LEU A 101 -3.05 -9.19 7.76
N HIS A 102 -4.23 -8.74 7.34
CA HIS A 102 -4.59 -7.33 7.34
C HIS A 102 -4.42 -6.69 8.74
N ASP A 103 -4.93 -7.34 9.79
CA ASP A 103 -4.85 -6.83 11.17
C ASP A 103 -3.41 -6.74 11.71
N GLN A 104 -2.51 -7.61 11.25
CA GLN A 104 -1.14 -7.69 11.77
C GLN A 104 -0.10 -6.94 10.95
N ILE A 105 -0.26 -6.85 9.65
CA ILE A 105 0.71 -6.22 8.75
C ILE A 105 0.11 -5.13 7.85
N GLY A 106 -1.18 -4.82 8.04
CA GLY A 106 -1.91 -3.88 7.20
C GLY A 106 -2.36 -4.49 5.86
N ASP A 107 -2.82 -3.62 4.99
CA ASP A 107 -3.22 -4.00 3.64
C ASP A 107 -2.01 -4.46 2.80
N THR A 108 -2.26 -5.39 1.89
CA THR A 108 -1.23 -5.93 1.00
C THR A 108 -1.59 -5.76 -0.47
N LEU A 109 -0.57 -5.67 -1.31
CA LEU A 109 -0.67 -5.58 -2.77
C LEU A 109 0.16 -6.68 -3.40
N LYS A 110 -0.42 -7.40 -4.35
CA LYS A 110 0.31 -8.31 -5.22
C LYS A 110 0.86 -7.54 -6.42
N VAL A 111 2.18 -7.55 -6.55
CA VAL A 111 2.93 -6.93 -7.67
C VAL A 111 3.67 -8.04 -8.40
N ASN A 112 3.17 -8.45 -9.56
CA ASN A 112 3.62 -9.68 -10.24
C ASN A 112 3.48 -10.89 -9.29
N ASP A 113 4.60 -11.56 -8.97
CA ASP A 113 4.63 -12.73 -8.09
C ASP A 113 4.97 -12.40 -6.62
N ARG A 114 5.11 -11.11 -6.28
CA ARG A 114 5.45 -10.64 -4.91
C ARG A 114 4.25 -10.01 -4.23
N THR A 115 4.14 -10.22 -2.92
CA THR A 115 3.18 -9.52 -2.05
C THR A 115 3.94 -8.50 -1.22
N VAL A 116 3.50 -7.24 -1.29
CA VAL A 116 4.09 -6.11 -0.56
C VAL A 116 3.04 -5.46 0.34
N SER A 117 3.48 -4.76 1.38
CA SER A 117 2.60 -3.91 2.18
C SER A 117 2.07 -2.76 1.34
N ALA A 118 0.81 -2.37 1.52
CA ALA A 118 0.18 -1.28 0.79
C ALA A 118 -0.78 -0.47 1.66
N VAL A 119 -0.90 0.81 1.36
CA VAL A 119 -1.94 1.71 1.88
C VAL A 119 -2.80 2.16 0.71
N TYR A 120 -4.10 1.92 0.83
CA TYR A 120 -5.09 2.28 -0.16
C TYR A 120 -5.87 3.50 0.31
N PHE A 121 -5.97 4.51 -0.52
CA PHE A 121 -6.64 5.77 -0.20
C PHE A 121 -7.45 6.31 -1.36
N HIS A 122 -8.36 7.23 -1.11
CA HIS A 122 -9.11 7.94 -2.16
C HIS A 122 -9.57 9.33 -1.71
N LEU A 123 -10.69 9.45 -0.97
CA LEU A 123 -11.27 10.74 -0.61
C LEU A 123 -10.65 11.33 0.67
N PRO A 124 -10.64 12.65 0.83
CA PRO A 124 -10.09 13.32 2.02
C PRO A 124 -10.71 12.89 3.35
N GLU A 125 -11.98 12.47 3.36
CA GLU A 125 -12.73 12.08 4.55
C GLU A 125 -12.52 10.62 4.96
N GLU A 126 -11.88 9.83 4.10
CA GLU A 126 -11.59 8.41 4.35
C GLU A 126 -10.30 8.25 5.16
N PRO A 127 -10.06 7.06 5.76
CA PRO A 127 -8.74 6.74 6.32
C PRO A 127 -7.63 6.99 5.30
N ASP A 128 -6.51 7.55 5.76
CA ASP A 128 -5.39 7.96 4.91
C ASP A 128 -5.73 9.03 3.85
N GLY A 129 -6.87 9.70 3.98
CA GLY A 129 -7.32 10.73 3.06
C GLY A 129 -6.36 11.93 2.92
N TYR A 130 -5.46 12.13 3.89
CA TYR A 130 -4.39 13.13 3.81
C TYR A 130 -3.42 12.89 2.63
N LEU A 131 -3.41 11.69 2.06
CA LEU A 131 -2.65 11.35 0.84
C LEU A 131 -3.33 11.87 -0.43
N SER A 132 -4.65 12.14 -0.39
CA SER A 132 -5.40 12.65 -1.52
C SER A 132 -4.91 14.04 -1.96
N ASN A 133 -4.95 14.30 -3.26
CA ASN A 133 -4.73 15.63 -3.83
C ASN A 133 -5.76 16.64 -3.34
N TRP A 134 -6.98 16.18 -3.05
CA TRP A 134 -8.10 16.99 -2.63
C TRP A 134 -8.04 17.37 -1.13
N TYR A 135 -7.17 16.68 -0.36
CA TYR A 135 -7.02 16.98 1.06
C TYR A 135 -6.54 18.42 1.26
N ARG A 136 -7.27 19.18 2.07
CA ARG A 136 -6.92 20.57 2.40
C ARG A 136 -5.65 20.59 3.27
N ALA A 137 -4.58 21.09 2.67
CA ALA A 137 -3.30 21.33 3.34
C ALA A 137 -2.63 22.51 2.65
N GLU A 138 -2.51 23.60 3.35
CA GLU A 138 -1.99 24.86 2.82
C GLU A 138 -0.48 24.81 2.68
N PHE A 139 0.04 25.37 1.60
CA PHE A 139 1.47 25.52 1.36
C PHE A 139 1.77 26.64 0.35
N ASP A 140 2.98 27.21 0.45
CA ASP A 140 3.46 28.22 -0.47
C ASP A 140 4.46 27.60 -1.48
N LEU A 141 4.31 27.94 -2.76
CA LEU A 141 5.21 27.45 -3.78
C LEU A 141 5.37 28.47 -4.92
N ASP A 142 6.62 28.79 -5.27
CA ASP A 142 6.96 29.78 -6.31
C ASP A 142 6.32 31.16 -6.05
N GLY A 143 6.12 31.53 -4.77
CA GLY A 143 5.51 32.81 -4.36
C GLY A 143 3.97 32.86 -4.45
N ILE A 144 3.32 31.72 -4.64
CA ILE A 144 1.85 31.57 -4.68
C ILE A 144 1.41 30.65 -3.54
N HIS A 145 0.33 31.05 -2.87
CA HIS A 145 -0.33 30.25 -1.84
C HIS A 145 -1.32 29.28 -2.45
N PHE A 146 -1.31 28.01 -2.00
CA PHE A 146 -2.22 26.95 -2.43
C PHE A 146 -2.89 26.30 -1.24
N THR A 147 -4.18 25.96 -1.37
CA THR A 147 -4.99 25.32 -0.33
C THR A 147 -5.01 23.80 -0.41
N SER A 148 -4.61 23.23 -1.56
CA SER A 148 -4.53 21.80 -1.81
C SER A 148 -3.53 21.48 -2.92
N THR A 149 -3.10 20.22 -3.00
CA THR A 149 -2.27 19.75 -4.12
C THR A 149 -3.05 19.77 -5.44
N GLU A 150 -4.36 19.54 -5.41
CA GLU A 150 -5.23 19.64 -6.60
C GLU A 150 -5.21 21.06 -7.17
N GLN A 151 -5.36 22.09 -6.33
CA GLN A 151 -5.27 23.48 -6.77
C GLN A 151 -3.95 23.76 -7.48
N TYR A 152 -2.83 23.31 -6.90
CA TYR A 152 -1.53 23.48 -7.52
C TYR A 152 -1.42 22.76 -8.86
N ILE A 153 -1.84 21.49 -8.94
CA ILE A 153 -1.77 20.69 -10.16
C ILE A 153 -2.58 21.33 -11.28
N MET A 154 -3.82 21.76 -11.00
CA MET A 154 -4.70 22.38 -11.97
C MET A 154 -4.19 23.76 -12.39
N TYR A 155 -3.72 24.57 -11.45
CA TYR A 155 -3.04 25.86 -11.78
C TYR A 155 -1.84 25.64 -12.72
N ARG A 156 -0.98 24.67 -12.41
CA ARG A 156 0.19 24.36 -13.26
C ARG A 156 -0.20 23.80 -14.62
N LYS A 157 -1.25 23.02 -14.69
CA LYS A 157 -1.81 22.56 -15.98
C LYS A 157 -2.24 23.74 -16.83
N CYS A 158 -3.06 24.65 -16.29
CA CYS A 158 -3.52 25.82 -17.00
C CYS A 158 -2.37 26.72 -17.46
N THR A 159 -1.40 26.99 -16.59
CA THR A 159 -0.23 27.81 -16.93
C THR A 159 0.66 27.15 -17.99
N LEU A 160 0.85 25.84 -17.93
CA LEU A 160 1.61 25.07 -18.93
C LEU A 160 0.96 25.13 -20.32
N LEU A 161 -0.37 25.14 -20.36
CA LEU A 161 -1.15 25.25 -21.61
C LEU A 161 -1.33 26.69 -22.10
N GLY A 162 -0.85 27.69 -21.35
CA GLY A 162 -1.00 29.12 -21.68
C GLY A 162 -2.36 29.72 -21.34
N ASP A 163 -3.25 28.97 -20.67
CA ASP A 163 -4.57 29.43 -20.25
C ASP A 163 -4.52 30.20 -18.92
N ARG A 164 -4.18 31.48 -19.02
CA ARG A 164 -4.08 32.37 -17.85
C ARG A 164 -5.43 32.60 -17.15
N THR A 165 -6.51 32.62 -17.91
CA THR A 165 -7.86 32.85 -17.36
C THR A 165 -8.26 31.69 -16.45
N SER A 166 -8.13 30.47 -16.92
CA SER A 166 -8.41 29.28 -16.09
C SER A 166 -7.43 29.16 -14.92
N ALA A 167 -6.15 29.53 -15.10
CA ALA A 167 -5.19 29.53 -14.00
C ALA A 167 -5.59 30.47 -12.85
N ILE A 168 -6.09 31.69 -13.16
CA ILE A 168 -6.59 32.64 -12.16
C ILE A 168 -7.88 32.08 -11.51
N ALA A 169 -8.78 31.50 -12.29
CA ALA A 169 -10.02 30.91 -11.78
C ALA A 169 -9.76 29.76 -10.81
N VAL A 170 -8.78 28.90 -11.07
CA VAL A 170 -8.35 27.83 -10.15
C VAL A 170 -7.90 28.39 -8.79
N LEU A 171 -7.15 29.51 -8.80
CA LEU A 171 -6.70 30.15 -7.55
C LEU A 171 -7.82 30.87 -6.79
N ALA A 172 -8.94 31.16 -7.44
CA ALA A 172 -10.06 31.88 -6.83
C ALA A 172 -11.05 31.00 -6.07
N THR A 173 -10.90 29.68 -6.14
CA THR A 173 -11.75 28.71 -5.43
C THR A 173 -10.94 27.77 -4.55
N ASP A 174 -11.49 27.43 -3.38
CA ASP A 174 -10.93 26.43 -2.44
C ASP A 174 -11.58 25.05 -2.63
N ASP A 175 -12.54 24.91 -3.52
CA ASP A 175 -13.24 23.65 -3.79
C ASP A 175 -12.43 22.79 -4.80
N PRO A 176 -11.91 21.62 -4.38
CA PRO A 176 -11.11 20.75 -5.25
C PRO A 176 -11.88 20.22 -6.47
N GLU A 177 -13.19 19.99 -6.36
CA GLU A 177 -14.02 19.54 -7.47
C GLU A 177 -14.17 20.65 -8.53
N GLU A 178 -14.35 21.88 -8.08
CA GLU A 178 -14.39 23.05 -8.98
C GLU A 178 -13.01 23.29 -9.61
N GLN A 179 -11.92 23.21 -8.84
CA GLN A 179 -10.54 23.31 -9.35
C GLN A 179 -10.27 22.27 -10.44
N GLN A 180 -10.66 21.01 -10.21
CA GLN A 180 -10.53 19.93 -11.18
C GLN A 180 -11.33 20.23 -12.46
N THR A 181 -12.58 20.67 -12.30
CA THR A 181 -13.46 21.00 -13.43
C THR A 181 -12.87 22.11 -14.29
N ILE A 182 -12.38 23.20 -13.69
CA ILE A 182 -11.71 24.30 -14.38
C ILE A 182 -10.48 23.77 -15.14
N GLY A 183 -9.62 23.03 -14.45
CA GLY A 183 -8.40 22.48 -15.05
C GLY A 183 -8.67 21.46 -16.16
N HIS A 184 -9.75 20.69 -16.10
CA HIS A 184 -10.14 19.76 -17.16
C HIS A 184 -10.60 20.51 -18.43
N ASN A 185 -11.22 21.67 -18.27
CA ASN A 185 -11.73 22.50 -19.37
C ASN A 185 -10.71 23.53 -19.88
N ALA A 186 -9.47 23.50 -19.38
CA ALA A 186 -8.42 24.43 -19.78
C ALA A 186 -8.20 24.44 -21.28
N GLN A 187 -8.08 25.64 -21.86
CA GLN A 187 -7.88 25.84 -23.29
C GLN A 187 -6.43 25.52 -23.70
N GLY A 188 -6.21 25.28 -25.00
CA GLY A 188 -4.88 25.02 -25.53
C GLY A 188 -4.34 23.63 -25.16
N TYR A 189 -5.19 22.66 -24.87
CA TYR A 189 -4.77 21.34 -24.42
C TYR A 189 -3.84 20.63 -25.41
N ILE A 190 -2.64 20.29 -24.96
CA ILE A 190 -1.64 19.50 -25.68
C ILE A 190 -1.38 18.22 -24.89
N GLY A 191 -1.97 17.10 -25.32
CA GLY A 191 -2.00 15.84 -24.57
C GLY A 191 -0.64 15.33 -24.17
N ASN A 192 0.32 15.28 -25.10
CA ASN A 192 1.68 14.79 -24.83
C ASN A 192 2.46 15.69 -23.88
N LEU A 193 2.27 17.01 -23.96
CA LEU A 193 2.92 17.97 -23.05
C LEU A 193 2.41 17.75 -21.61
N TRP A 194 1.09 17.66 -21.42
CA TRP A 194 0.52 17.41 -20.13
C TRP A 194 0.90 16.00 -19.59
N ALA A 195 0.78 14.98 -20.42
CA ALA A 195 1.13 13.62 -20.03
C ALA A 195 2.59 13.48 -19.57
N GLY A 196 3.54 14.17 -20.22
CA GLY A 196 4.95 14.17 -19.86
C GLY A 196 5.29 15.01 -18.63
N SER A 197 4.44 15.98 -18.26
CA SER A 197 4.74 16.96 -17.20
C SER A 197 4.00 16.67 -15.88
N ARG A 198 2.85 16.02 -15.92
CA ARG A 198 1.90 15.90 -14.78
C ARG A 198 2.53 15.26 -13.53
N GLN A 199 3.35 14.21 -13.69
CA GLN A 199 3.98 13.55 -12.54
C GLN A 199 5.02 14.45 -11.87
N VAL A 200 5.86 15.14 -12.65
CA VAL A 200 6.85 16.09 -12.10
C VAL A 200 6.16 17.23 -11.38
N ILE A 201 5.05 17.75 -11.94
CA ILE A 201 4.23 18.77 -11.31
C ILE A 201 3.66 18.25 -10.00
N ALA A 202 3.07 17.05 -9.98
CA ALA A 202 2.52 16.45 -8.76
C ALA A 202 3.59 16.28 -7.67
N VAL A 203 4.74 15.72 -8.02
CA VAL A 203 5.86 15.56 -7.06
C VAL A 203 6.29 16.90 -6.47
N LYS A 204 6.36 17.98 -7.26
CA LYS A 204 6.73 19.32 -6.76
C LYS A 204 5.70 19.87 -5.77
N GLY A 205 4.39 19.74 -6.08
CA GLY A 205 3.31 20.16 -5.18
C GLY A 205 3.25 19.33 -3.90
N LEU A 206 3.38 18.01 -4.02
CA LEU A 206 3.41 17.11 -2.86
C LEU A 206 4.64 17.35 -1.97
N MET A 207 5.81 17.61 -2.54
CA MET A 207 6.98 18.02 -1.74
C MET A 207 6.68 19.26 -0.92
N ALA A 208 6.09 20.30 -1.52
CA ALA A 208 5.72 21.51 -0.80
C ALA A 208 4.68 21.23 0.29
N LYS A 209 3.62 20.48 -0.03
CA LYS A 209 2.61 20.06 0.95
C LYS A 209 3.24 19.37 2.16
N PHE A 210 4.01 18.33 1.95
CA PHE A 210 4.53 17.51 3.05
C PHE A 210 5.74 18.15 3.77
N SER A 211 6.57 18.93 3.10
CA SER A 211 7.68 19.61 3.75
C SER A 211 7.26 20.80 4.61
N GLN A 212 6.11 21.44 4.32
CA GLN A 212 5.59 22.60 5.05
C GLN A 212 4.54 22.22 6.11
N ASN A 213 4.06 20.97 6.13
CA ASN A 213 3.09 20.45 7.11
C ASN A 213 3.71 19.29 7.89
N GLU A 214 4.39 19.59 9.00
CA GLU A 214 5.18 18.61 9.74
C GLU A 214 4.37 17.39 10.20
N ASP A 215 3.13 17.59 10.67
CA ASP A 215 2.26 16.47 11.07
C ASP A 215 1.96 15.53 9.90
N LEU A 216 1.68 16.06 8.71
CA LEU A 216 1.44 15.27 7.51
C LEU A 216 2.73 14.57 7.03
N LYS A 217 3.87 15.23 7.15
CA LYS A 217 5.18 14.65 6.85
C LYS A 217 5.45 13.44 7.74
N GLN A 218 5.23 13.58 9.04
CA GLN A 218 5.42 12.46 9.98
C GLN A 218 4.46 11.30 9.70
N GLN A 219 3.21 11.58 9.36
CA GLN A 219 2.25 10.55 8.94
C GLN A 219 2.74 9.82 7.68
N LEU A 220 3.17 10.55 6.63
CA LEU A 220 3.70 9.95 5.40
C LEU A 220 4.94 9.08 5.66
N LEU A 221 5.86 9.54 6.51
CA LEU A 221 7.08 8.81 6.86
C LEU A 221 6.76 7.57 7.71
N SER A 222 5.73 7.61 8.57
CA SER A 222 5.33 6.48 9.42
C SER A 222 4.77 5.29 8.66
N ILE A 223 4.32 5.49 7.41
CA ILE A 223 3.86 4.40 6.52
C ILE A 223 5.00 3.40 6.19
N GLY A 224 6.26 3.79 6.40
CA GLY A 224 7.41 2.95 6.07
C GLY A 224 7.55 2.76 4.56
N ASP A 225 7.80 1.54 4.11
CA ASP A 225 8.05 1.24 2.68
C ASP A 225 6.82 0.71 1.93
N SER A 226 5.63 0.79 2.56
CA SER A 226 4.39 0.35 1.93
C SER A 226 4.10 1.07 0.61
N TRP A 227 3.55 0.36 -0.34
CA TRP A 227 3.06 0.94 -1.58
C TRP A 227 1.85 1.84 -1.30
N LEU A 228 1.79 2.98 -1.97
CA LEU A 228 0.68 3.92 -1.89
C LEU A 228 -0.17 3.79 -3.15
N VAL A 229 -1.47 3.50 -2.96
CA VAL A 229 -2.37 3.18 -4.06
C VAL A 229 -3.63 4.04 -3.97
N GLU A 230 -3.78 4.95 -4.93
CA GLU A 230 -5.02 5.70 -5.07
C GLU A 230 -6.10 4.86 -5.76
N CYS A 231 -7.29 4.82 -5.17
CA CYS A 231 -8.39 3.92 -5.55
C CYS A 231 -9.63 4.67 -6.04
N ALA A 232 -9.58 5.18 -7.28
CA ALA A 232 -10.74 5.77 -7.96
C ALA A 232 -11.09 4.95 -9.21
N GLY A 233 -12.32 4.44 -9.28
CA GLY A 233 -12.75 3.57 -10.38
C GLY A 233 -12.84 4.23 -11.75
N SER A 234 -13.08 5.54 -11.79
CA SER A 234 -13.18 6.34 -13.01
C SER A 234 -11.86 6.96 -13.45
N ASP A 235 -10.89 7.11 -12.54
CA ASP A 235 -9.60 7.71 -12.85
C ASP A 235 -8.55 6.65 -13.20
N LYS A 236 -8.17 6.65 -14.48
CA LYS A 236 -7.16 5.74 -15.02
C LYS A 236 -5.76 6.36 -15.09
N VAL A 237 -5.63 7.59 -14.61
CA VAL A 237 -4.37 8.34 -14.68
C VAL A 237 -3.73 8.48 -13.30
N TRP A 238 -4.41 9.14 -12.39
CA TRP A 238 -3.89 9.36 -11.05
C TRP A 238 -4.04 8.12 -10.16
N ALA A 239 -5.14 7.37 -10.33
CA ALA A 239 -5.48 6.19 -9.56
C ALA A 239 -5.16 4.86 -10.28
N CYS A 240 -5.32 3.75 -9.57
CA CYS A 240 -5.20 2.39 -10.11
C CYS A 240 -6.38 1.99 -11.02
N GLY A 241 -7.45 2.81 -11.10
CA GLY A 241 -8.64 2.55 -11.92
C GLY A 241 -9.60 1.53 -11.30
N ILE A 242 -9.46 1.24 -10.01
CA ILE A 242 -10.31 0.32 -9.24
C ILE A 242 -10.77 1.05 -7.98
N ARG A 243 -12.04 0.84 -7.59
CA ARG A 243 -12.62 1.48 -6.39
C ARG A 243 -12.01 0.91 -5.11
N LEU A 244 -11.95 1.73 -4.05
CA LEU A 244 -11.43 1.35 -2.74
C LEU A 244 -12.16 0.13 -2.14
N ALA A 245 -13.45 -0.04 -2.39
CA ALA A 245 -14.24 -1.17 -1.91
C ALA A 245 -14.06 -2.47 -2.74
N ASP A 246 -13.36 -2.45 -3.88
CA ASP A 246 -13.20 -3.62 -4.75
C ASP A 246 -11.85 -4.30 -4.48
N ASP A 247 -11.86 -5.53 -4.00
CA ASP A 247 -10.65 -6.30 -3.66
C ASP A 247 -9.71 -6.56 -4.85
N LYS A 248 -10.18 -6.40 -6.09
CA LYS A 248 -9.32 -6.46 -7.29
C LYS A 248 -8.17 -5.45 -7.24
N ARG A 249 -8.30 -4.35 -6.46
CA ARG A 249 -7.23 -3.36 -6.25
C ARG A 249 -5.96 -3.98 -5.68
N ARG A 250 -6.08 -5.12 -4.99
CA ARG A 250 -4.98 -5.82 -4.30
C ARG A 250 -4.06 -6.62 -5.23
N ASP A 251 -4.30 -6.61 -6.53
CA ASP A 251 -3.45 -7.24 -7.54
C ASP A 251 -3.24 -6.28 -8.72
N THR A 252 -1.99 -5.90 -8.96
CA THR A 252 -1.64 -4.96 -10.06
C THR A 252 -2.03 -5.49 -11.43
N ALA A 253 -2.18 -6.80 -11.62
CA ALA A 253 -2.66 -7.39 -12.88
C ALA A 253 -4.10 -6.97 -13.23
N ASN A 254 -4.89 -6.55 -12.25
CA ASN A 254 -6.26 -6.07 -12.44
C ASN A 254 -6.35 -4.56 -12.69
N TRP A 255 -5.27 -3.82 -12.47
CA TRP A 255 -5.31 -2.36 -12.57
C TRP A 255 -5.59 -1.91 -14.00
N THR A 256 -6.50 -0.96 -14.15
CA THR A 256 -6.84 -0.32 -15.43
C THR A 256 -6.28 1.10 -15.51
N GLY A 257 -5.72 1.59 -14.42
CA GLY A 257 -5.10 2.90 -14.28
C GLY A 257 -3.61 2.81 -13.93
N THR A 258 -2.94 3.96 -13.92
CA THR A 258 -1.47 4.05 -13.82
C THR A 258 -0.95 4.41 -12.43
N ASN A 259 -1.85 4.71 -11.46
CA ASN A 259 -1.49 5.07 -10.07
C ASN A 259 -0.39 6.15 -9.95
N ILE A 260 -0.42 7.16 -10.82
CA ILE A 260 0.61 8.22 -10.84
C ILE A 260 0.71 8.94 -9.49
N LEU A 261 -0.41 9.19 -8.80
CA LEU A 261 -0.40 9.85 -7.49
C LEU A 261 0.31 8.99 -6.45
N GLY A 262 0.01 7.71 -6.38
CA GLY A 262 0.70 6.80 -5.45
C GLY A 262 2.20 6.76 -5.68
N PHE A 263 2.66 6.68 -6.94
CA PHE A 263 4.08 6.72 -7.28
C PHE A 263 4.73 8.07 -6.94
N ALA A 264 4.04 9.19 -7.18
CA ALA A 264 4.53 10.51 -6.81
C ALA A 264 4.70 10.66 -5.28
N LEU A 265 3.74 10.16 -4.50
CA LEU A 265 3.81 10.13 -3.03
C LEU A 265 4.96 9.27 -2.52
N MET A 266 5.16 8.07 -3.08
CA MET A 266 6.30 7.22 -2.71
C MET A 266 7.64 7.91 -3.02
N GLN A 267 7.76 8.59 -4.16
CA GLN A 267 8.95 9.37 -4.51
C GLN A 267 9.19 10.53 -3.53
N VAL A 268 8.14 11.23 -3.13
CA VAL A 268 8.21 12.32 -2.14
C VAL A 268 8.65 11.77 -0.78
N ARG A 269 8.07 10.67 -0.33
CA ARG A 269 8.44 10.00 0.92
C ARG A 269 9.94 9.66 0.96
N GLU A 270 10.47 9.07 -0.12
CA GLU A 270 11.90 8.73 -0.18
C GLU A 270 12.81 9.98 -0.11
N ARG A 271 12.44 11.07 -0.79
CA ARG A 271 13.18 12.33 -0.71
C ARG A 271 13.18 12.92 0.70
N LEU A 272 12.01 12.94 1.35
CA LEU A 272 11.89 13.44 2.72
C LEU A 272 12.66 12.58 3.72
N LYS A 273 12.76 11.25 3.53
CA LYS A 273 13.63 10.37 4.32
C LYS A 273 15.10 10.76 4.19
N ASN A 274 15.50 11.19 3.00
CA ASN A 274 16.89 11.57 2.70
C ASN A 274 17.21 13.04 3.06
N GLY A 275 16.25 13.77 3.66
CA GLY A 275 16.46 15.14 4.14
C GLY A 275 16.36 16.22 3.06
N GLU A 276 15.69 15.92 1.94
CA GLU A 276 15.42 16.90 0.88
C GLU A 276 14.25 17.83 1.25
#